data_941b95317d903b6e2847560372df671b
#
_entry.id   941b95317d903b6e2847560372df671b
#
_cell.length_a   1.000
_cell.length_b   1.000
_cell.length_c   1.000
_cell.angle_alpha   90.00
_cell.angle_beta   90.00
_cell.angle_gamma   90.00
#
_symmetry.space_group_name_H-M   'P 1'
#
loop_
_entity.id
_entity.type
_entity.pdbx_description
1 polymer ?
#
loop_
_entity_poly.entity_id
_entity_poly.type
_entity_poly.pdbx_seq_one_letter_code
_entity_poly.pdbx_strand_id
1 'polypeptide(L)'
;MARLDADGYPRTDDLNGYQQEGFGPMDRFVTPKGRRASTARGYLDTAKAREALTIVTGALTDVILFDGKRARGVRFAHQKQMHSIEARQEVIVCAGAIASPQLLQRSGIGPGAWLAEAGVSEILDLPGVGNNLQDHLELYMQYECTQPVSIAPATQWWNKPAIGAEWLFQGTGLGATNHF
;
A
#
# COMPACT_ATOMS: atom_id res chain seq x y z
N MET A 1 -3.82 -15.88 25.59
CA MET A 1 -4.61 -14.82 26.26
C MET A 1 -4.77 -15.06 27.75
N ALA A 2 -5.32 -16.19 28.24
CA ALA A 2 -5.52 -16.46 29.68
C ALA A 2 -4.25 -16.38 30.55
N ARG A 3 -3.05 -16.63 30.01
CA ARG A 3 -1.78 -16.49 30.72
C ARG A 3 -1.38 -15.02 30.97
N LEU A 4 -1.68 -14.13 30.03
CA LEU A 4 -1.34 -12.70 30.17
C LEU A 4 -2.14 -12.03 31.29
N ASP A 5 -3.39 -12.46 31.47
CA ASP A 5 -4.24 -11.98 32.59
C ASP A 5 -3.67 -12.44 33.95
N ALA A 6 -3.10 -13.64 34.00
CA ALA A 6 -2.47 -14.17 35.22
C ALA A 6 -1.16 -13.47 35.59
N ASP A 7 -0.44 -12.94 34.58
CA ASP A 7 0.83 -12.24 34.76
C ASP A 7 0.63 -10.72 34.94
N GLY A 8 -0.63 -10.23 35.01
CA GLY A 8 -0.96 -8.84 35.33
C GLY A 8 -0.77 -7.86 34.15
N TYR A 9 -0.61 -8.34 32.94
CA TYR A 9 -0.51 -7.45 31.78
C TYR A 9 -1.88 -6.94 31.33
N PRO A 10 -2.01 -5.62 31.07
CA PRO A 10 -3.27 -5.05 30.62
C PRO A 10 -3.71 -5.62 29.27
N ARG A 11 -5.00 -5.74 29.08
CA ARG A 11 -5.61 -6.11 27.78
C ARG A 11 -6.19 -4.88 27.13
N THR A 12 -6.08 -4.82 25.82
CA THR A 12 -6.79 -3.84 24.98
C THR A 12 -7.52 -4.56 23.85
N ASP A 13 -8.71 -4.10 23.54
CA ASP A 13 -9.48 -4.61 22.40
C ASP A 13 -9.10 -3.90 21.10
N ASP A 14 -8.43 -2.74 21.20
CA ASP A 14 -8.01 -1.94 20.06
C ASP A 14 -6.64 -1.30 20.34
N LEU A 15 -5.60 -1.81 19.68
CA LEU A 15 -4.23 -1.29 19.77
C LEU A 15 -4.07 0.11 19.13
N ASN A 16 -5.02 0.54 18.33
CA ASN A 16 -5.05 1.87 17.71
C ASN A 16 -6.06 2.81 18.38
N GLY A 17 -6.76 2.33 19.41
CA GLY A 17 -7.76 3.06 20.15
C GLY A 17 -7.22 4.00 21.23
N TYR A 18 -8.09 4.42 22.13
CA TYR A 18 -7.74 5.33 23.24
C TYR A 18 -6.73 4.72 24.20
N GLN A 19 -6.83 3.41 24.50
CA GLN A 19 -5.89 2.68 25.36
C GLN A 19 -5.02 1.77 24.49
N GLN A 20 -3.85 2.24 24.13
CA GLN A 20 -2.90 1.52 23.28
C GLN A 20 -1.97 0.61 24.04
N GLU A 21 -1.73 0.88 25.35
CA GLU A 21 -0.89 0.05 26.21
C GLU A 21 -1.60 -1.25 26.55
N GLY A 22 -0.94 -2.38 26.27
CA GLY A 22 -1.44 -3.70 26.60
C GLY A 22 -1.26 -4.73 25.49
N PHE A 23 -1.90 -5.88 25.67
CA PHE A 23 -1.93 -6.96 24.69
C PHE A 23 -3.32 -7.09 24.09
N GLY A 24 -3.39 -7.08 22.77
CA GLY A 24 -4.64 -7.18 22.03
C GLY A 24 -4.46 -7.84 20.67
N PRO A 25 -5.57 -8.15 19.98
CA PRO A 25 -5.50 -8.60 18.60
C PRO A 25 -4.99 -7.48 17.71
N MET A 26 -4.08 -7.79 16.80
CA MET A 26 -3.64 -6.84 15.77
C MET A 26 -4.67 -6.79 14.63
N ASP A 27 -4.99 -5.58 14.19
CA ASP A 27 -5.77 -5.37 12.98
C ASP A 27 -5.03 -5.91 11.76
N ARG A 28 -5.77 -6.57 10.89
CA ARG A 28 -5.21 -7.18 9.68
C ARG A 28 -6.06 -6.82 8.47
N PHE A 29 -5.39 -6.47 7.38
CA PHE A 29 -6.03 -6.26 6.08
C PHE A 29 -6.39 -7.58 5.40
N VAL A 30 -7.25 -8.36 6.05
CA VAL A 30 -7.70 -9.67 5.61
C VAL A 30 -9.23 -9.73 5.64
N THR A 31 -9.83 -10.21 4.56
CA THR A 31 -11.27 -10.45 4.50
C THR A 31 -11.67 -11.62 5.40
N PRO A 32 -12.96 -11.78 5.76
CA PRO A 32 -13.45 -12.94 6.50
C PRO A 32 -13.14 -14.30 5.82
N LYS A 33 -12.83 -14.29 4.51
CA LYS A 33 -12.43 -15.47 3.74
C LYS A 33 -10.90 -15.66 3.65
N GLY A 34 -10.13 -15.08 4.55
CA GLY A 34 -8.69 -15.22 4.61
C GLY A 34 -7.93 -14.65 3.40
N ARG A 35 -8.49 -13.66 2.69
CA ARG A 35 -7.85 -13.03 1.53
C ARG A 35 -7.46 -11.60 1.84
N ARG A 36 -6.33 -11.14 1.30
CA ARG A 36 -5.90 -9.74 1.44
C ARG A 36 -7.02 -8.78 1.02
N ALA A 37 -7.42 -7.89 1.92
CA ALA A 37 -8.41 -6.84 1.71
C ALA A 37 -7.74 -5.60 1.08
N SER A 38 -7.16 -5.75 -0.13
CA SER A 38 -6.61 -4.61 -0.87
C SER A 38 -7.72 -3.63 -1.27
N THR A 39 -7.36 -2.38 -1.58
CA THR A 39 -8.30 -1.37 -2.10
C THR A 39 -9.06 -1.87 -3.34
N ALA A 40 -8.43 -2.69 -4.18
CA ALA A 40 -9.09 -3.33 -5.31
C ALA A 40 -10.27 -4.21 -4.85
N ARG A 41 -10.07 -5.07 -3.83
CA ARG A 41 -11.14 -5.92 -3.30
C ARG A 41 -12.13 -5.16 -2.43
N GLY A 42 -11.65 -4.21 -1.63
CA GLY A 42 -12.52 -3.46 -0.72
C GLY A 42 -13.44 -2.47 -1.43
N TYR A 43 -12.97 -1.87 -2.52
CA TYR A 43 -13.69 -0.79 -3.18
C TYR A 43 -13.93 -1.04 -4.68
N LEU A 44 -12.88 -1.40 -5.43
CA LEU A 44 -12.95 -1.48 -6.88
C LEU A 44 -13.85 -2.63 -7.34
N ASP A 45 -13.81 -3.79 -6.68
CA ASP A 45 -14.64 -4.94 -7.05
C ASP A 45 -16.13 -4.64 -7.03
N THR A 46 -16.58 -3.77 -6.12
CA THR A 46 -17.98 -3.31 -6.07
C THR A 46 -18.27 -2.15 -7.02
N ALA A 47 -17.25 -1.34 -7.34
CA ALA A 47 -17.40 -0.15 -8.17
C ALA A 47 -17.27 -0.44 -9.68
N LYS A 48 -16.59 -1.51 -10.07
CA LYS A 48 -16.28 -1.82 -11.48
C LYS A 48 -17.49 -2.05 -12.38
N ALA A 49 -18.65 -2.32 -11.80
CA ALA A 49 -19.90 -2.44 -12.54
C ALA A 49 -20.56 -1.08 -12.87
N ARG A 50 -20.00 0.03 -12.38
CA ARG A 50 -20.55 1.37 -12.66
C ARG A 50 -20.16 1.79 -14.07
N GLU A 51 -21.15 2.19 -14.88
CA GLU A 51 -20.93 2.68 -16.25
C GLU A 51 -20.01 3.90 -16.33
N ALA A 52 -20.01 4.74 -15.29
CA ALA A 52 -19.17 5.94 -15.22
C ALA A 52 -17.70 5.64 -14.86
N LEU A 53 -17.33 4.38 -14.58
CA LEU A 53 -15.97 3.99 -14.20
C LEU A 53 -15.28 3.26 -15.35
N THR A 54 -14.21 3.85 -15.86
CA THR A 54 -13.30 3.19 -16.80
C THR A 54 -12.00 2.82 -16.09
N ILE A 55 -11.59 1.57 -16.19
CA ILE A 55 -10.35 1.04 -15.60
C ILE A 55 -9.41 0.63 -16.73
N VAL A 56 -8.25 1.24 -16.79
CA VAL A 56 -7.19 0.88 -17.75
C VAL A 56 -6.01 0.30 -16.99
N THR A 57 -5.81 -1.00 -17.12
CA THR A 57 -4.65 -1.70 -16.50
C THR A 57 -3.49 -1.79 -17.49
N GLY A 58 -2.26 -2.00 -16.97
CA GLY A 58 -1.07 -2.03 -17.82
C GLY A 58 -0.75 -0.69 -18.49
N ALA A 59 -1.29 0.39 -17.96
CA ALA A 59 -1.03 1.75 -18.40
C ALA A 59 0.07 2.38 -17.54
N LEU A 60 1.17 2.80 -18.17
CA LEU A 60 2.26 3.52 -17.50
C LEU A 60 2.06 5.02 -17.71
N THR A 61 1.71 5.74 -16.65
CA THR A 61 1.56 7.19 -16.73
C THR A 61 2.92 7.85 -16.98
N ASP A 62 2.98 8.66 -18.00
CA ASP A 62 4.18 9.38 -18.42
C ASP A 62 4.26 10.75 -17.76
N VAL A 63 3.28 11.61 -17.98
CA VAL A 63 3.20 12.96 -17.41
C VAL A 63 1.75 13.38 -17.16
N ILE A 64 1.59 14.33 -16.25
CA ILE A 64 0.35 15.11 -16.10
C ILE A 64 0.39 16.24 -17.13
N LEU A 65 -0.70 16.46 -17.83
CA LEU A 65 -0.85 17.55 -18.80
C LEU A 65 -1.37 18.79 -18.10
N PHE A 66 -0.74 19.92 -18.39
CA PHE A 66 -1.11 21.21 -17.80
C PHE A 66 -1.53 22.23 -18.87
N ASP A 67 -2.42 23.14 -18.48
CA ASP A 67 -2.70 24.41 -19.13
C ASP A 67 -2.36 25.51 -18.12
N GLY A 68 -1.24 26.21 -18.35
CA GLY A 68 -0.62 27.02 -17.31
C GLY A 68 -0.33 26.18 -16.06
N LYS A 69 -0.95 26.52 -14.93
CA LYS A 69 -0.82 25.79 -13.66
C LYS A 69 -1.99 24.83 -13.36
N ARG A 70 -2.93 24.69 -14.29
CA ARG A 70 -4.09 23.81 -14.14
C ARG A 70 -3.83 22.44 -14.77
N ALA A 71 -3.94 21.37 -13.97
CA ALA A 71 -3.93 20.01 -14.50
C ALA A 71 -5.18 19.80 -15.39
N ARG A 72 -4.97 19.36 -16.63
CA ARG A 72 -6.03 19.13 -17.60
C ARG A 72 -6.16 17.69 -18.07
N GLY A 73 -5.25 16.80 -17.64
CA GLY A 73 -5.28 15.40 -18.05
C GLY A 73 -3.99 14.67 -17.77
N VAL A 74 -3.86 13.50 -18.33
CA VAL A 74 -2.66 12.67 -18.26
C VAL A 74 -2.29 12.08 -19.60
N ARG A 75 -0.99 11.91 -19.83
CA ARG A 75 -0.44 11.11 -20.93
C ARG A 75 0.13 9.82 -20.36
N PHE A 76 -0.14 8.71 -21.02
CA PHE A 76 0.31 7.38 -20.57
C PHE A 76 0.62 6.45 -21.74
N ALA A 77 1.51 5.51 -21.52
CA ALA A 77 1.81 4.43 -22.46
C ALA A 77 0.90 3.22 -22.14
N HIS A 78 0.24 2.69 -23.15
CA HIS A 78 -0.54 1.47 -23.06
C HIS A 78 -0.39 0.69 -24.39
N GLN A 79 -0.12 -0.62 -24.32
CA GLN A 79 0.09 -1.47 -25.49
C GLN A 79 1.11 -0.90 -26.50
N LYS A 80 2.21 -0.34 -25.99
CA LYS A 80 3.30 0.29 -26.77
C LYS A 80 2.89 1.56 -27.54
N GLN A 81 1.74 2.12 -27.26
CA GLN A 81 1.28 3.38 -27.85
C GLN A 81 1.09 4.44 -26.76
N MET A 82 1.26 5.70 -27.15
CA MET A 82 1.00 6.82 -26.26
C MET A 82 -0.44 7.28 -26.41
N HIS A 83 -1.10 7.46 -25.29
CA HIS A 83 -2.48 7.92 -25.17
C HIS A 83 -2.54 9.16 -24.28
N SER A 84 -3.57 9.97 -24.49
CA SER A 84 -3.89 11.10 -23.60
C SER A 84 -5.37 11.07 -23.24
N ILE A 85 -5.67 11.36 -21.98
CA ILE A 85 -7.04 11.52 -21.48
C ILE A 85 -7.15 12.88 -20.82
N GLU A 86 -8.19 13.62 -21.15
CA GLU A 86 -8.48 14.91 -20.52
C GLU A 86 -9.33 14.73 -19.26
N ALA A 87 -9.00 15.49 -18.23
CA ALA A 87 -9.74 15.56 -16.98
C ALA A 87 -10.62 16.81 -16.98
N ARG A 88 -11.91 16.63 -16.77
CA ARG A 88 -12.87 17.76 -16.69
C ARG A 88 -12.81 18.51 -15.36
N GLN A 89 -12.48 17.80 -14.28
CA GLN A 89 -12.45 18.36 -12.92
C GLN A 89 -11.04 18.34 -12.35
N GLU A 90 -10.46 17.16 -12.13
CA GLU A 90 -9.19 17.00 -11.43
C GLU A 90 -8.42 15.75 -11.89
N VAL A 91 -7.13 15.72 -11.57
CA VAL A 91 -6.25 14.54 -11.68
C VAL A 91 -5.81 14.15 -10.28
N ILE A 92 -6.15 12.93 -9.86
CA ILE A 92 -5.79 12.39 -8.54
C ILE A 92 -4.58 11.48 -8.70
N VAL A 93 -3.48 11.80 -8.03
CA VAL A 93 -2.23 11.02 -8.09
C VAL A 93 -2.14 10.10 -6.89
N CYS A 94 -2.18 8.78 -7.12
CA CYS A 94 -2.09 7.74 -6.10
C CYS A 94 -1.02 6.70 -6.47
N ALA A 95 0.17 7.15 -6.92
CA ALA A 95 1.23 6.28 -7.40
C ALA A 95 2.22 5.82 -6.31
N GLY A 96 1.95 6.15 -5.05
CA GLY A 96 2.79 5.82 -3.89
C GLY A 96 3.88 6.85 -3.61
N ALA A 97 4.63 6.62 -2.53
CA ALA A 97 5.57 7.59 -1.98
C ALA A 97 6.74 7.95 -2.91
N ILE A 98 7.12 7.05 -3.80
CA ILE A 98 8.21 7.26 -4.77
C ILE A 98 7.67 7.73 -6.12
N ALA A 99 6.67 7.04 -6.68
CA ALA A 99 6.25 7.34 -8.04
C ALA A 99 5.36 8.59 -8.15
N SER A 100 4.67 9.00 -7.08
CA SER A 100 3.88 10.24 -7.10
C SER A 100 4.76 11.49 -7.24
N PRO A 101 5.79 11.71 -6.40
CA PRO A 101 6.70 12.85 -6.62
C PRO A 101 7.49 12.72 -7.92
N GLN A 102 7.88 11.53 -8.35
CA GLN A 102 8.53 11.34 -9.64
C GLN A 102 7.63 11.78 -10.80
N LEU A 103 6.35 11.44 -10.77
CA LEU A 103 5.39 11.85 -11.79
C LEU A 103 5.21 13.38 -11.80
N LEU A 104 5.16 14.03 -10.64
CA LEU A 104 5.09 15.48 -10.54
C LEU A 104 6.33 16.14 -11.14
N GLN A 105 7.53 15.67 -10.77
CA GLN A 105 8.79 16.22 -11.31
C GLN A 105 8.88 16.01 -12.83
N ARG A 106 8.56 14.86 -13.36
CA ARG A 106 8.50 14.60 -14.80
C ARG A 106 7.50 15.52 -15.51
N SER A 107 6.50 15.98 -14.80
CA SER A 107 5.45 16.88 -15.30
C SER A 107 5.79 18.37 -15.11
N GLY A 108 6.99 18.69 -14.62
CA GLY A 108 7.46 20.07 -14.43
C GLY A 108 7.11 20.70 -13.09
N ILE A 109 6.73 19.88 -12.09
CA ILE A 109 6.46 20.36 -10.72
C ILE A 109 7.46 19.75 -9.75
N GLY A 110 8.31 20.57 -9.15
CA GLY A 110 9.34 20.12 -8.23
C GLY A 110 10.41 21.20 -7.98
N PRO A 111 11.52 20.85 -7.29
CA PRO A 111 12.62 21.77 -7.11
C PRO A 111 13.20 22.24 -8.45
N GLY A 112 13.16 23.52 -8.74
CA GLY A 112 13.56 24.07 -10.04
C GLY A 112 14.96 23.66 -10.48
N ALA A 113 15.92 23.61 -9.54
CA ALA A 113 17.28 23.15 -9.83
C ALA A 113 17.33 21.70 -10.32
N TRP A 114 16.54 20.81 -9.73
CA TRP A 114 16.49 19.38 -10.14
C TRP A 114 15.79 19.21 -11.49
N LEU A 115 14.73 20.00 -11.73
CA LEU A 115 14.03 19.99 -13.01
C LEU A 115 14.98 20.44 -14.15
N ALA A 116 15.74 21.51 -13.91
CA ALA A 116 16.71 22.03 -14.87
C ALA A 116 17.83 21.01 -15.17
N GLU A 117 18.38 20.38 -14.13
CA GLU A 117 19.40 19.32 -14.27
C GLU A 117 18.87 18.12 -15.08
N ALA A 118 17.59 17.75 -14.87
CA ALA A 118 16.93 16.67 -15.60
C ALA A 118 16.45 17.08 -17.01
N GLY A 119 16.62 18.33 -17.43
CA GLY A 119 16.14 18.86 -18.71
C GLY A 119 14.62 18.93 -18.81
N VAL A 120 13.92 19.04 -17.67
CA VAL A 120 12.46 19.17 -17.60
C VAL A 120 12.09 20.63 -17.50
N SER A 121 11.18 21.09 -18.37
CA SER A 121 10.65 22.46 -18.30
C SER A 121 9.85 22.69 -17.03
N GLU A 122 10.22 23.69 -16.25
CA GLU A 122 9.51 24.04 -15.02
C GLU A 122 8.13 24.64 -15.31
N ILE A 123 7.11 24.10 -14.67
CA ILE A 123 5.75 24.67 -14.59
C ILE A 123 5.57 25.36 -13.23
N LEU A 124 6.08 24.74 -12.17
CA LEU A 124 5.99 25.26 -10.82
C LEU A 124 7.20 24.80 -10.00
N ASP A 125 7.97 25.75 -9.48
CA ASP A 125 8.98 25.47 -8.46
C ASP A 125 8.28 25.13 -7.14
N LEU A 126 8.41 23.86 -6.74
CA LEU A 126 7.82 23.31 -5.52
C LEU A 126 8.87 22.47 -4.78
N PRO A 127 9.70 23.09 -3.94
CA PRO A 127 10.87 22.44 -3.34
C PRO A 127 10.57 21.21 -2.47
N GLY A 128 9.35 21.06 -1.96
CA GLY A 128 8.95 19.92 -1.15
C GLY A 128 8.74 18.62 -1.94
N VAL A 129 8.60 18.69 -3.27
CA VAL A 129 8.32 17.50 -4.08
C VAL A 129 9.55 16.61 -4.19
N GLY A 130 9.46 15.40 -3.66
CA GLY A 130 10.54 14.42 -3.63
C GLY A 130 11.50 14.56 -2.46
N ASN A 131 11.28 15.52 -1.56
CA ASN A 131 12.03 15.68 -0.33
C ASN A 131 11.33 15.00 0.86
N ASN A 132 12.08 14.80 1.95
CA ASN A 132 11.59 14.29 3.23
C ASN A 132 10.92 12.91 3.14
N LEU A 133 11.39 12.03 2.27
CA LEU A 133 10.98 10.63 2.30
C LEU A 133 11.37 10.02 3.64
N GLN A 134 10.38 9.47 4.34
CA GLN A 134 10.57 8.79 5.63
C GLN A 134 10.05 7.37 5.54
N ASP A 135 10.68 6.48 6.27
CA ASP A 135 10.25 5.11 6.44
C ASP A 135 10.25 4.74 7.93
N HIS A 136 9.65 3.62 8.29
CA HIS A 136 9.60 3.15 9.66
C HIS A 136 11.01 2.77 10.15
N LEU A 137 11.36 3.26 11.33
CA LEU A 137 12.50 2.74 12.05
C LEU A 137 12.06 1.49 12.85
N GLU A 138 12.56 0.34 12.45
CA GLU A 138 12.22 -0.93 13.10
C GLU A 138 13.44 -1.55 13.80
N LEU A 139 13.20 -2.04 15.00
CA LEU A 139 14.18 -2.85 15.77
C LEU A 139 13.61 -4.25 15.94
N TYR A 140 14.30 -5.23 15.37
CA TYR A 140 13.94 -6.63 15.52
C TYR A 140 14.69 -7.22 16.73
N MET A 141 13.94 -7.52 17.81
CA MET A 141 14.46 -8.27 18.95
C MET A 141 14.00 -9.71 18.83
N GLN A 142 14.94 -10.63 18.75
CA GLN A 142 14.66 -12.06 18.67
C GLN A 142 15.07 -12.74 19.96
N TYR A 143 14.18 -13.55 20.49
CA TYR A 143 14.41 -14.35 21.68
C TYR A 143 14.20 -15.82 21.34
N GLU A 144 15.05 -16.68 21.88
CA GLU A 144 14.85 -18.11 21.83
C GLU A 144 13.77 -18.51 22.82
N CYS A 145 12.76 -19.26 22.35
CA CYS A 145 11.69 -19.75 23.20
C CYS A 145 12.14 -21.03 23.91
N THR A 146 12.05 -21.05 25.22
CA THR A 146 12.31 -22.25 26.03
C THR A 146 11.19 -23.30 25.95
N GLN A 147 10.02 -22.91 25.41
CA GLN A 147 8.88 -23.78 25.19
C GLN A 147 8.45 -23.73 23.69
N PRO A 148 7.81 -24.78 23.15
CA PRO A 148 7.44 -24.83 21.75
C PRO A 148 6.19 -23.98 21.44
N VAL A 149 6.26 -22.68 21.69
CA VAL A 149 5.19 -21.68 21.48
C VAL A 149 5.41 -20.80 20.25
N SER A 150 6.56 -20.95 19.60
CA SER A 150 6.93 -20.16 18.42
C SER A 150 6.20 -20.69 17.17
N ILE A 151 5.98 -19.81 16.18
CA ILE A 151 5.50 -20.17 14.86
C ILE A 151 6.60 -20.74 13.93
N ALA A 152 7.86 -20.78 14.40
CA ALA A 152 8.99 -21.26 13.59
C ALA A 152 8.78 -22.66 12.97
N PRO A 153 8.16 -23.65 13.63
CA PRO A 153 7.84 -24.93 12.99
C PRO A 153 6.97 -24.78 11.75
N ALA A 154 6.03 -23.83 11.75
CA ALA A 154 5.13 -23.61 10.62
C ALA A 154 5.86 -23.03 9.38
N THR A 155 7.00 -22.36 9.58
CA THR A 155 7.79 -21.79 8.47
C THR A 155 8.61 -22.83 7.70
N GLN A 156 8.72 -24.05 8.23
CA GLN A 156 9.44 -25.15 7.59
C GLN A 156 8.75 -25.53 6.27
N TRP A 157 9.56 -25.79 5.23
CA TRP A 157 9.07 -25.98 3.87
C TRP A 157 8.07 -27.13 3.73
N TRP A 158 8.22 -28.21 4.53
CA TRP A 158 7.32 -29.37 4.48
C TRP A 158 5.94 -29.11 5.12
N ASN A 159 5.79 -28.07 5.93
CA ASN A 159 4.50 -27.67 6.50
C ASN A 159 3.72 -26.70 5.58
N LYS A 160 4.40 -26.04 4.63
CA LYS A 160 3.78 -25.08 3.72
C LYS A 160 2.63 -25.64 2.89
N PRO A 161 2.70 -26.89 2.36
CA PRO A 161 1.57 -27.48 1.62
C PRO A 161 0.29 -27.63 2.47
N ALA A 162 0.42 -28.06 3.73
CA ALA A 162 -0.73 -28.18 4.63
C ALA A 162 -1.35 -26.83 4.97
N ILE A 163 -0.51 -25.82 5.26
CA ILE A 163 -0.95 -24.44 5.50
C ILE A 163 -1.64 -23.87 4.26
N GLY A 164 -1.08 -24.10 3.08
CA GLY A 164 -1.69 -23.69 1.82
C GLY A 164 -3.03 -24.35 1.54
N ALA A 165 -3.16 -25.65 1.84
CA ALA A 165 -4.41 -26.40 1.69
C ALA A 165 -5.49 -25.87 2.65
N GLU A 166 -5.15 -25.66 3.93
CA GLU A 166 -6.07 -25.07 4.91
C GLU A 166 -6.59 -23.71 4.43
N TRP A 167 -5.69 -22.84 4.01
CA TRP A 167 -6.08 -21.53 3.48
C TRP A 167 -6.95 -21.64 2.23
N LEU A 168 -6.58 -22.51 1.28
CA LEU A 168 -7.29 -22.64 0.00
C LEU A 168 -8.72 -23.15 0.17
N PHE A 169 -8.93 -24.15 1.05
CA PHE A 169 -10.22 -24.82 1.22
C PHE A 169 -11.08 -24.21 2.33
N GLN A 170 -10.46 -23.68 3.37
CA GLN A 170 -11.18 -23.17 4.54
C GLN A 170 -11.09 -21.65 4.70
N GLY A 171 -10.10 -21.00 4.10
CA GLY A 171 -9.84 -19.56 4.27
C GLY A 171 -9.34 -19.21 5.68
N THR A 172 -8.78 -20.16 6.40
CA THR A 172 -8.32 -20.04 7.79
C THR A 172 -6.83 -20.39 7.93
N GLY A 173 -6.35 -20.42 9.18
CA GLY A 173 -4.99 -20.80 9.53
C GLY A 173 -3.94 -19.75 9.22
N LEU A 174 -2.68 -20.15 9.29
CA LEU A 174 -1.53 -19.26 9.10
C LEU A 174 -1.47 -18.65 7.71
N GLY A 175 -1.98 -19.31 6.67
CA GLY A 175 -2.07 -18.78 5.32
C GLY A 175 -3.10 -17.67 5.15
N ALA A 176 -3.99 -17.46 6.11
CA ALA A 176 -5.04 -16.44 6.10
C ALA A 176 -4.60 -15.13 6.78
N THR A 177 -3.32 -14.94 7.01
CA THR A 177 -2.78 -13.72 7.59
C THR A 177 -1.87 -12.99 6.59
N ASN A 178 -1.66 -11.70 6.79
CA ASN A 178 -0.71 -10.90 6.02
C ASN A 178 0.51 -10.45 6.85
N HIS A 179 0.70 -11.05 8.02
CA HIS A 179 1.85 -10.84 8.90
C HIS A 179 2.70 -12.11 8.94
N PHE A 180 3.70 -12.16 8.07
CA PHE A 180 4.84 -13.08 8.10
C PHE A 180 6.05 -12.40 7.50
#